data_1ab516bc76db0b32c7b76cc6fbf4b793
#
_entry.id   1ab516bc76db0b32c7b76cc6fbf4b793
#
_cell.length_a   1.000
_cell.length_b   1.000
_cell.length_c   1.000
_cell.angle_alpha   90.00
_cell.angle_beta   90.00
_cell.angle_gamma   90.00
#
_symmetry.space_group_name_H-M   'P 1'
#
loop_
_entity.id
_entity.type
_entity.pdbx_description
1 polymer ?
#
loop_
_entity_poly.entity_id
_entity_poly.type
_entity_poly.pdbx_seq_one_letter_code
_entity_poly.pdbx_strand_id
1 'polypeptide(L)'
;MGITINELITRINDLSDEQEPNEIIIGFINDALGKINIECDADYPPISIEDMEEIFPIPRKWAVTLIVPFGVGRVKQRDSSEFEFSAAYEEFLINLDEFKTRYDIPEEYQDKDSQNAMSRPSDIYEKPPWFYGGF
;
A
#
# COMPACT_ATOMS: atom_id res chain seq x y z
N MET A 1 12.24 5.38 -13.62
CA MET A 1 11.45 6.57 -13.66
C MET A 1 10.54 6.67 -12.49
N GLY A 2 10.54 7.84 -11.89
CA GLY A 2 9.75 8.08 -10.70
C GLY A 2 8.52 8.92 -10.97
N ILE A 3 7.69 9.06 -9.97
CA ILE A 3 6.51 9.89 -10.02
C ILE A 3 6.49 10.71 -8.73
N THR A 4 6.15 11.98 -8.82
CA THR A 4 6.09 12.80 -7.62
C THR A 4 4.77 12.54 -6.90
N ILE A 5 4.76 12.87 -5.61
CA ILE A 5 3.55 12.74 -4.82
C ILE A 5 2.47 13.66 -5.37
N ASN A 6 2.87 14.87 -5.80
CA ASN A 6 1.93 15.79 -6.39
C ASN A 6 1.26 15.21 -7.64
N GLU A 7 2.02 14.50 -8.46
CA GLU A 7 1.45 13.88 -9.65
C GLU A 7 0.47 12.77 -9.30
N LEU A 8 0.77 11.99 -8.26
CA LEU A 8 -0.15 10.96 -7.80
C LEU A 8 -1.47 11.57 -7.35
N ILE A 9 -1.40 12.66 -6.60
CA ILE A 9 -2.60 13.34 -6.13
C ILE A 9 -3.41 13.86 -7.30
N THR A 10 -2.74 14.45 -8.28
CA THR A 10 -3.41 14.98 -9.45
C THR A 10 -4.13 13.86 -10.21
N ARG A 11 -3.48 12.72 -10.37
CA ARG A 11 -4.10 11.60 -11.08
C ARG A 11 -5.33 11.07 -10.33
N ILE A 12 -5.24 10.99 -9.01
CA ILE A 12 -6.36 10.51 -8.22
C ILE A 12 -7.55 11.45 -8.35
N ASN A 13 -7.31 12.76 -8.24
CA ASN A 13 -8.38 13.74 -8.39
C ASN A 13 -8.99 13.71 -9.79
N ASP A 14 -8.14 13.63 -10.81
CA ASP A 14 -8.64 13.63 -12.18
C ASP A 14 -9.47 12.40 -12.47
N LEU A 15 -9.02 11.23 -12.06
CA LEU A 15 -9.72 10.01 -12.37
C LEU A 15 -10.99 9.83 -11.53
N SER A 16 -11.02 10.41 -10.34
CA SER A 16 -12.23 10.34 -9.53
C SER A 16 -13.21 11.46 -9.87
N ASP A 17 -12.77 12.44 -10.67
CA ASP A 17 -13.59 13.58 -11.04
C ASP A 17 -13.96 14.39 -9.81
N GLU A 18 -13.04 14.49 -8.86
CA GLU A 18 -13.24 15.23 -7.62
C GLU A 18 -12.03 16.10 -7.35
N GLN A 19 -12.17 17.01 -6.41
CA GLN A 19 -11.07 17.86 -5.99
C GLN A 19 -10.98 17.81 -4.49
N GLU A 20 -10.46 16.72 -3.97
CA GLU A 20 -10.30 16.56 -2.54
C GLU A 20 -9.07 17.32 -2.06
N PRO A 21 -9.09 17.80 -0.82
CA PRO A 21 -7.89 18.43 -0.26
C PRO A 21 -6.71 17.49 -0.27
N ASN A 22 -5.52 18.06 -0.43
CA ASN A 22 -4.30 17.26 -0.54
C ASN A 22 -4.09 16.38 0.68
N GLU A 23 -4.41 16.89 1.87
CA GLU A 23 -4.22 16.11 3.10
C GLU A 23 -5.07 14.84 3.10
N ILE A 24 -6.28 14.93 2.54
CA ILE A 24 -7.16 13.77 2.46
C ILE A 24 -6.57 12.73 1.52
N ILE A 25 -6.11 13.16 0.35
CA ILE A 25 -5.53 12.24 -0.63
C ILE A 25 -4.25 11.61 -0.07
N ILE A 26 -3.44 12.40 0.62
CA ILE A 26 -2.21 11.85 1.21
C ILE A 26 -2.57 10.79 2.26
N GLY A 27 -3.65 10.99 3.01
CA GLY A 27 -4.11 9.97 3.93
C GLY A 27 -4.45 8.67 3.22
N PHE A 28 -5.09 8.76 2.05
CA PHE A 28 -5.40 7.56 1.28
C PHE A 28 -4.13 6.89 0.77
N ILE A 29 -3.15 7.69 0.33
CA ILE A 29 -1.87 7.14 -0.13
C ILE A 29 -1.18 6.41 1.02
N ASN A 30 -1.22 6.98 2.22
CA ASN A 30 -0.61 6.34 3.37
C ASN A 30 -1.33 5.06 3.77
N ASP A 31 -2.65 5.02 3.61
CA ASP A 31 -3.40 3.79 3.86
C ASP A 31 -2.96 2.69 2.90
N ALA A 32 -2.75 3.04 1.63
CA ALA A 32 -2.27 2.08 0.64
C ALA A 32 -0.86 1.60 1.00
N LEU A 33 0.01 2.53 1.39
CA LEU A 33 1.37 2.16 1.79
C LEU A 33 1.36 1.25 3.01
N GLY A 34 0.46 1.51 3.96
CA GLY A 34 0.34 0.64 5.13
C GLY A 34 -0.04 -0.78 4.74
N LYS A 35 -0.95 -0.92 3.78
CA LYS A 35 -1.33 -2.25 3.33
C LYS A 35 -0.17 -2.92 2.59
N ILE A 36 0.55 -2.16 1.78
CA ILE A 36 1.72 -2.69 1.08
C ILE A 36 2.76 -3.15 2.10
N ASN A 37 2.99 -2.37 3.13
CA ASN A 37 3.97 -2.73 4.15
C ASN A 37 3.61 -4.04 4.83
N ILE A 38 2.34 -4.23 5.14
CA ILE A 38 1.91 -5.45 5.80
C ILE A 38 2.03 -6.66 4.88
N GLU A 39 1.57 -6.52 3.65
CA GLU A 39 1.51 -7.67 2.75
C GLU A 39 2.86 -8.04 2.16
N CYS A 40 3.76 -7.09 2.04
CA CYS A 40 5.04 -7.31 1.38
C CYS A 40 6.23 -7.27 2.33
N ASP A 41 5.99 -7.22 3.63
CA ASP A 41 7.05 -7.12 4.63
C ASP A 41 7.96 -5.94 4.33
N ALA A 42 7.35 -4.80 4.06
CA ALA A 42 8.07 -3.58 3.74
C ALA A 42 7.88 -2.54 4.83
N ASP A 43 8.66 -1.48 4.76
CA ASP A 43 8.62 -0.42 5.76
C ASP A 43 8.75 0.92 5.06
N TYR A 44 7.84 1.21 4.15
CA TYR A 44 7.82 2.51 3.49
C TYR A 44 7.31 3.56 4.49
N PRO A 45 8.01 4.68 4.63
CA PRO A 45 7.58 5.70 5.58
C PRO A 45 6.34 6.43 5.10
N PRO A 46 5.56 6.97 6.02
CA PRO A 46 4.37 7.73 5.62
C PRO A 46 4.77 9.02 4.89
N ILE A 47 3.90 9.46 4.02
CA ILE A 47 4.09 10.68 3.24
C ILE A 47 3.44 11.83 3.98
N SER A 48 4.06 13.01 3.97
CA SER A 48 3.46 14.18 4.59
C SER A 48 3.18 15.25 3.54
N ILE A 49 2.40 16.25 3.95
CA ILE A 49 2.03 17.32 3.03
C ILE A 49 3.25 18.11 2.54
N GLU A 50 4.34 18.07 3.28
CA GLU A 50 5.56 18.77 2.88
C GLU A 50 6.32 18.03 1.79
N ASP A 51 5.94 16.79 1.51
CA ASP A 51 6.67 15.96 0.56
C ASP A 51 6.10 16.00 -0.85
N MET A 52 5.27 16.98 -1.16
CA MET A 52 4.53 16.99 -2.43
C MET A 52 5.43 16.92 -3.66
N GLU A 53 6.61 17.52 -3.60
CA GLU A 53 7.50 17.51 -4.75
C GLU A 53 8.51 16.37 -4.70
N GLU A 54 8.44 15.55 -3.69
CA GLU A 54 9.35 14.41 -3.56
C GLU A 54 8.91 13.28 -4.48
N ILE A 55 9.88 12.47 -4.87
CA ILE A 55 9.59 11.31 -5.68
C ILE A 55 9.06 10.21 -4.79
N PHE A 56 7.96 9.60 -5.19
CA PHE A 56 7.37 8.51 -4.44
C PHE A 56 8.35 7.33 -4.46
N PRO A 57 8.51 6.61 -3.33
CA PRO A 57 9.54 5.58 -3.25
C PRO A 57 9.29 4.34 -4.12
N ILE A 58 8.06 4.15 -4.58
CA ILE A 58 7.75 3.03 -5.46
C ILE A 58 7.79 3.53 -6.90
N PRO A 59 8.41 2.79 -7.84
CA PRO A 59 8.53 3.27 -9.22
C PRO A 59 7.19 3.58 -9.85
N ARG A 60 7.21 4.49 -10.82
CA ARG A 60 5.99 4.99 -11.47
C ARG A 60 5.07 3.86 -11.92
N LYS A 61 5.62 2.86 -12.56
CA LYS A 61 4.83 1.76 -13.08
C LYS A 61 3.95 1.13 -12.01
N TRP A 62 4.55 0.84 -10.87
CA TRP A 62 3.83 0.20 -9.80
C TRP A 62 2.99 1.19 -9.00
N ALA A 63 3.48 2.41 -8.85
CA ALA A 63 2.75 3.43 -8.10
C ALA A 63 1.42 3.75 -8.78
N VAL A 64 1.46 3.90 -10.10
CA VAL A 64 0.22 4.20 -10.84
C VAL A 64 -0.74 3.01 -10.77
N THR A 65 -0.20 1.81 -10.83
CA THR A 65 -1.04 0.61 -10.81
C THR A 65 -1.67 0.36 -9.44
N LEU A 66 -0.92 0.63 -8.37
CA LEU A 66 -1.39 0.32 -7.02
C LEU A 66 -2.08 1.49 -6.35
N ILE A 67 -1.42 2.63 -6.35
CA ILE A 67 -1.85 3.74 -5.50
C ILE A 67 -3.04 4.47 -6.09
N VAL A 68 -3.01 4.71 -7.40
CA VAL A 68 -4.05 5.52 -8.02
C VAL A 68 -5.42 4.85 -7.94
N PRO A 69 -5.58 3.57 -8.32
CA PRO A 69 -6.90 2.96 -8.18
C PRO A 69 -7.41 2.91 -6.74
N PHE A 70 -6.51 2.66 -5.80
CA PHE A 70 -6.89 2.64 -4.39
C PHE A 70 -7.40 4.02 -3.97
N GLY A 71 -6.66 5.07 -4.35
CA GLY A 71 -7.04 6.44 -4.00
C GLY A 71 -8.37 6.83 -4.62
N VAL A 72 -8.56 6.49 -5.89
CA VAL A 72 -9.82 6.78 -6.58
C VAL A 72 -10.97 6.08 -5.86
N GLY A 73 -10.76 4.81 -5.48
CA GLY A 73 -11.80 4.08 -4.75
C GLY A 73 -12.15 4.72 -3.43
N ARG A 74 -11.13 5.22 -2.70
CA ARG A 74 -11.39 5.88 -1.42
C ARG A 74 -12.14 7.19 -1.60
N VAL A 75 -11.83 7.94 -2.64
CA VAL A 75 -12.57 9.16 -2.93
C VAL A 75 -14.03 8.83 -3.23
N LYS A 76 -14.26 7.80 -4.02
CA LYS A 76 -15.63 7.39 -4.33
C LYS A 76 -16.37 6.91 -3.09
N GLN A 77 -15.66 6.25 -2.18
CA GLN A 77 -16.28 5.80 -0.94
C GLN A 77 -16.76 6.97 -0.12
N ARG A 78 -16.02 8.08 -0.13
CA ARG A 78 -16.45 9.29 0.59
C ARG A 78 -17.76 9.81 0.04
N ASP A 79 -18.05 9.55 -1.24
CA ASP A 79 -19.30 9.95 -1.84
C ASP A 79 -20.34 8.85 -1.70
N SER A 80 -20.14 7.93 -0.78
CA SER A 80 -21.09 6.85 -0.47
C SER A 80 -21.22 5.82 -1.58
N SER A 81 -20.19 5.64 -2.40
CA SER A 81 -20.23 4.64 -3.45
C SER A 81 -19.46 3.40 -3.01
N GLU A 82 -20.08 2.57 -2.19
CA GLU A 82 -19.41 1.38 -1.68
C GLU A 82 -19.10 0.37 -2.77
N PHE A 83 -19.95 0.31 -3.79
CA PHE A 83 -19.71 -0.62 -4.88
C PHE A 83 -18.43 -0.26 -5.62
N GLU A 84 -18.23 1.03 -5.90
CA GLU A 84 -17.03 1.45 -6.62
C GLU A 84 -15.78 1.28 -5.77
N PHE A 85 -15.91 1.49 -4.46
CA PHE A 85 -14.78 1.25 -3.59
C PHE A 85 -14.43 -0.24 -3.55
N SER A 86 -15.44 -1.10 -3.46
CA SER A 86 -15.18 -2.54 -3.40
C SER A 86 -14.49 -3.03 -4.66
N ALA A 87 -14.92 -2.55 -5.82
CA ALA A 87 -14.31 -2.94 -7.09
C ALA A 87 -12.86 -2.45 -7.16
N ALA A 88 -12.62 -1.21 -6.74
CA ALA A 88 -11.27 -0.66 -6.75
C ALA A 88 -10.37 -1.40 -5.77
N TYR A 89 -10.90 -1.78 -4.62
CA TYR A 89 -10.11 -2.49 -3.63
C TYR A 89 -9.74 -3.89 -4.11
N GLU A 90 -10.66 -4.56 -4.79
CA GLU A 90 -10.34 -5.86 -5.37
C GLU A 90 -9.24 -5.74 -6.41
N GLU A 91 -9.31 -4.72 -7.25
CA GLU A 91 -8.26 -4.48 -8.23
C GLU A 91 -6.93 -4.20 -7.54
N PHE A 92 -6.96 -3.40 -6.47
CA PHE A 92 -5.77 -3.11 -5.70
C PHE A 92 -5.15 -4.41 -5.15
N LEU A 93 -5.96 -5.30 -4.61
CA LEU A 93 -5.43 -6.55 -4.04
C LEU A 93 -4.81 -7.45 -5.11
N ILE A 94 -5.42 -7.52 -6.28
CA ILE A 94 -4.88 -8.31 -7.38
C ILE A 94 -3.54 -7.72 -7.82
N ASN A 95 -3.46 -6.42 -7.98
CA ASN A 95 -2.24 -5.77 -8.40
C ASN A 95 -1.16 -5.85 -7.32
N LEU A 96 -1.57 -5.84 -6.06
CA LEU A 96 -0.64 -5.96 -4.95
C LEU A 96 0.00 -7.36 -4.94
N ASP A 97 -0.77 -8.38 -5.24
CA ASP A 97 -0.23 -9.72 -5.32
C ASP A 97 0.82 -9.81 -6.42
N GLU A 98 0.56 -9.18 -7.55
CA GLU A 98 1.51 -9.15 -8.64
C GLU A 98 2.76 -8.37 -8.27
N PHE A 99 2.59 -7.24 -7.61
CA PHE A 99 3.70 -6.42 -7.14
C PHE A 99 4.57 -7.23 -6.17
N LYS A 100 3.94 -7.93 -5.24
CA LYS A 100 4.66 -8.74 -4.25
C LYS A 100 5.48 -9.83 -4.94
N THR A 101 4.96 -10.39 -6.01
CA THR A 101 5.62 -11.49 -6.69
C THR A 101 6.73 -11.01 -7.62
N ARG A 102 6.57 -9.87 -8.24
CA ARG A 102 7.44 -9.47 -9.34
C ARG A 102 8.39 -8.32 -9.02
N TYR A 103 8.14 -7.56 -7.98
CA TYR A 103 8.99 -6.41 -7.68
C TYR A 103 9.88 -6.71 -6.48
N ASP A 104 11.17 -6.41 -6.62
CA ASP A 104 12.11 -6.59 -5.54
C ASP A 104 12.20 -5.29 -4.75
N ILE A 105 11.70 -5.30 -3.53
CA ILE A 105 11.69 -4.12 -2.69
C ILE A 105 13.12 -3.80 -2.29
N PRO A 106 13.58 -2.55 -2.47
CA PRO A 106 14.93 -2.19 -2.06
C PRO A 106 15.16 -2.46 -0.57
N GLU A 107 16.39 -2.81 -0.25
CA GLU A 107 16.72 -3.19 1.12
C GLU A 107 16.38 -2.10 2.11
N GLU A 108 16.53 -0.83 1.72
CA GLU A 108 16.23 0.27 2.61
C GLU A 108 14.76 0.34 3.02
N TYR A 109 13.88 -0.30 2.26
CA TYR A 109 12.46 -0.32 2.56
C TYR A 109 11.97 -1.68 3.01
N GLN A 110 12.86 -2.62 3.30
CA GLN A 110 12.44 -3.93 3.79
C GLN A 110 12.25 -3.88 5.30
N ASP A 111 11.25 -4.57 5.79
CA ASP A 111 10.97 -4.63 7.21
C ASP A 111 11.83 -5.74 7.81
N LYS A 112 12.97 -5.37 8.37
CA LYS A 112 13.90 -6.35 8.90
C LYS A 112 13.39 -7.03 10.16
N ASP A 113 12.55 -6.34 10.90
CA ASP A 113 11.97 -6.95 12.10
C ASP A 113 11.02 -8.07 11.71
N SER A 114 10.22 -7.86 10.69
CA SER A 114 9.32 -8.89 10.21
C SER A 114 10.11 -10.08 9.68
N GLN A 115 11.17 -9.81 8.93
CA GLN A 115 12.00 -10.88 8.38
C GLN A 115 12.66 -11.67 9.49
N ASN A 116 13.14 -11.01 10.52
CA ASN A 116 13.75 -11.69 11.63
C ASN A 116 12.75 -12.58 12.35
N ALA A 117 11.55 -12.11 12.54
CA ALA A 117 10.53 -12.91 13.18
C ALA A 117 10.23 -14.15 12.37
N MET A 118 10.18 -14.01 11.06
CA MET A 118 9.88 -15.15 10.22
C MET A 118 11.00 -16.15 10.15
N SER A 119 12.20 -15.76 10.49
CA SER A 119 13.32 -16.68 10.40
C SER A 119 13.47 -17.52 11.66
N ARG A 120 12.63 -17.31 12.67
CA ARG A 120 12.70 -18.10 13.89
C ARG A 120 11.80 -19.31 13.75
N PRO A 121 12.39 -20.47 13.67
CA PRO A 121 11.61 -21.65 13.32
C PRO A 121 10.58 -22.05 14.33
N SER A 122 10.90 -22.00 15.56
CA SER A 122 9.99 -22.55 16.49
C SER A 122 8.85 -21.65 16.84
N ASP A 123 8.88 -20.49 16.34
CA ASP A 123 7.90 -19.58 16.75
C ASP A 123 6.64 -19.78 16.18
N ILE A 124 6.55 -20.53 15.18
CA ILE A 124 5.45 -20.43 14.47
C ILE A 124 4.54 -21.38 14.77
N TYR A 125 4.74 -22.46 14.55
CA TYR A 125 3.77 -23.34 14.64
C TYR A 125 4.01 -24.33 15.49
N GLU A 126 4.82 -24.37 15.89
CA GLU A 126 5.10 -25.24 16.63
C GLU A 126 4.41 -25.18 17.61
N LYS A 127 3.85 -25.46 17.79
CA LYS A 127 3.26 -25.36 18.66
C LYS A 127 3.55 -26.19 19.33
N PRO A 128 3.51 -26.25 19.75
CA PRO A 128 3.84 -26.83 20.72
C PRO A 128 3.05 -27.80 21.03
N PRO A 129 3.33 -28.69 21.61
CA PRO A 129 2.50 -29.67 21.85
C PRO A 129 1.35 -29.25 22.57
N TRP A 130 1.39 -28.28 23.20
CA TRP A 130 0.30 -27.89 23.81
C TRP A 130 -0.45 -27.10 22.92
N PHE A 131 0.12 -26.78 22.04
CA PHE A 131 -0.38 -25.99 21.25
C PHE A 131 -0.96 -26.66 20.26
N TYR A 132 -0.72 -27.75 20.24
CA TYR A 132 -1.20 -28.41 19.51
C TYR A 132 -1.48 -29.42 20.05
N GLY A 133 -1.51 -29.35 20.55
CA GLY A 133 -1.74 -29.84 20.98
C GLY A 133 -1.84 -29.61 20.96
N GLY A 134 -1.83 -29.46 20.72
CA GLY A 134 -1.71 -29.11 20.77
C GLY A 134 -1.73 -28.42 20.24
N PHE A 135 -1.90 -28.22 19.79
CA PHE A 135 -1.81 -27.50 19.53
C PHE A 135 -2.03 -27.55 19.36
#